data_b6cae1016d3e337b8ce430688ba42d00
#
_entry.id   b6cae1016d3e337b8ce430688ba42d00
#
_cell.length_a   1.000
_cell.length_b   1.000
_cell.length_c   1.000
_cell.angle_alpha   90.00
_cell.angle_beta   90.00
_cell.angle_gamma   90.00
#
_symmetry.space_group_name_H-M   'P 1'
#
loop_
_entity.id
_entity.type
_entity.pdbx_description
1 polymer ?
#
loop_
_entity_poly.entity_id
_entity_poly.type
_entity_poly.pdbx_seq_one_letter_code
_entity_poly.pdbx_strand_id
1 'polypeptide(L)'
;MSNLQPLSRPTKALTRHEAAEELLRRRKARARMADYILYVKPEYKRSWFSDAVCDALDDFSVDMLAGRRPILVLQSPPQSGKTELVSRKFPARLMGAFPNLRIGAASYSDELANTIAQDVRRTLSSPQHQRLFDYKDVPKDRYAISRIGEFTAPGGTGSYLGVGIGAGLSGRPLDCGIIDDPTKDAQAALSETIKESQWNWYQSVFSTRLSEKSGQLIMATSWAQDDLVGRILNHYRGNPRLKHLRFPAINRPGETGYDPTLPEGSLCPEFRSMEFFLEQKSLASAYWWAALYQQNPQPLGGNVFKTEGLRFYAPKDMPKRFDRVICSWDCTFKDTDGSDFVVGQVWGRSGANAYLLDQIRARMSFRETVDRVIELRQRWPQTTEILIEDKANGPAVIDVLKSHVPGIIPIEPDGSKLARAHAVTWIWEAGNVLLPYEQITPWMRDWIGEVTMFPAAAHDDCVDAMTMALRRLYPLYGKLKISQSAIDKAMGRV
;
A
#
# COMPACT_ATOMS: atom_id res chain seq x y z
N MET A 1 37.32 32.77 -33.71
CA MET A 1 36.22 33.65 -34.09
C MET A 1 35.14 32.78 -34.75
N SER A 2 34.15 32.37 -34.04
CA SER A 2 32.98 31.68 -34.60
C SER A 2 31.75 32.29 -33.94
N ASN A 3 30.99 33.01 -34.77
CA ASN A 3 29.74 33.68 -34.43
C ASN A 3 28.65 32.70 -34.05
N LEU A 4 28.30 32.62 -32.76
CA LEU A 4 27.04 32.06 -32.30
C LEU A 4 25.98 33.17 -32.32
N GLN A 5 25.13 33.17 -33.33
CA GLN A 5 23.91 33.98 -33.35
C GLN A 5 22.91 33.41 -32.33
N PRO A 6 22.25 34.24 -31.51
CA PRO A 6 21.17 33.80 -30.63
C PRO A 6 19.91 33.57 -31.46
N LEU A 7 19.41 32.36 -31.49
CA LEU A 7 18.10 32.01 -32.05
C LEU A 7 16.98 32.53 -31.13
N SER A 8 16.67 33.81 -31.21
CA SER A 8 15.42 34.39 -30.73
C SER A 8 14.35 34.18 -31.81
N ARG A 9 13.51 33.14 -31.66
CA ARG A 9 12.26 33.09 -32.44
C ARG A 9 11.38 34.27 -31.98
N PRO A 10 10.90 35.12 -32.88
CA PRO A 10 9.96 36.18 -32.52
C PRO A 10 8.66 35.49 -32.04
N THR A 11 8.29 35.75 -30.80
CA THR A 11 6.96 35.40 -30.28
C THR A 11 5.95 36.18 -31.08
N LYS A 12 5.21 35.51 -31.96
CA LYS A 12 4.14 36.08 -32.76
C LYS A 12 3.16 36.76 -31.80
N ALA A 13 2.92 38.08 -31.97
CA ALA A 13 1.95 38.79 -31.15
C ALA A 13 0.57 38.12 -31.30
N LEU A 14 -0.09 37.80 -30.18
CA LEU A 14 -1.42 37.23 -30.18
C LEU A 14 -2.41 38.21 -30.82
N THR A 15 -3.33 37.73 -31.62
CA THR A 15 -4.47 38.51 -32.07
C THR A 15 -5.36 38.90 -30.88
N ARG A 16 -6.21 39.90 -31.02
CA ARG A 16 -7.15 40.31 -29.97
C ARG A 16 -8.05 39.17 -29.52
N HIS A 17 -8.45 38.28 -30.42
CA HIS A 17 -9.26 37.12 -30.11
C HIS A 17 -8.49 36.09 -29.26
N GLU A 18 -7.31 35.69 -29.70
CA GLU A 18 -6.41 34.77 -28.97
C GLU A 18 -6.05 35.31 -27.58
N ALA A 19 -5.83 36.63 -27.46
CA ALA A 19 -5.56 37.26 -26.16
C ALA A 19 -6.79 37.21 -25.23
N ALA A 20 -8.00 37.40 -25.74
CA ALA A 20 -9.24 37.30 -24.98
C ALA A 20 -9.51 35.86 -24.53
N GLU A 21 -9.31 34.89 -25.39
CA GLU A 21 -9.42 33.44 -25.04
C GLU A 21 -8.42 33.07 -23.96
N GLU A 22 -7.18 33.47 -24.07
CA GLU A 22 -6.16 33.19 -23.07
C GLU A 22 -6.49 33.83 -21.71
N LEU A 23 -7.00 35.04 -21.67
CA LEU A 23 -7.47 35.71 -20.45
C LEU A 23 -8.62 34.94 -19.81
N LEU A 24 -9.57 34.46 -20.60
CA LEU A 24 -10.69 33.65 -20.12
C LEU A 24 -10.20 32.31 -19.54
N ARG A 25 -9.26 31.62 -20.23
CA ARG A 25 -8.63 30.37 -19.73
C ARG A 25 -7.93 30.62 -18.41
N ARG A 26 -7.15 31.70 -18.26
CA ARG A 26 -6.50 32.04 -16.98
C ARG A 26 -7.51 32.33 -15.88
N ARG A 27 -8.58 33.04 -16.18
CA ARG A 27 -9.65 33.29 -15.19
C ARG A 27 -10.28 32.01 -14.71
N LYS A 28 -10.62 31.08 -15.60
CA LYS A 28 -11.16 29.75 -15.24
C LYS A 28 -10.15 28.95 -14.41
N ALA A 29 -8.88 28.90 -14.82
CA ALA A 29 -7.84 28.17 -14.11
C ALA A 29 -7.56 28.70 -12.68
N ARG A 30 -7.70 30.00 -12.47
CA ARG A 30 -7.65 30.56 -11.10
C ARG A 30 -8.87 30.16 -10.27
N ALA A 31 -10.06 30.09 -10.88
CA ALA A 31 -11.31 29.83 -10.16
C ALA A 31 -11.51 28.36 -9.81
N ARG A 32 -11.16 27.41 -10.69
CA ARG A 32 -11.48 26.00 -10.55
C ARG A 32 -10.25 25.10 -10.66
N MET A 33 -10.18 24.09 -9.80
CA MET A 33 -9.07 23.14 -9.76
C MET A 33 -8.95 22.33 -11.06
N ALA A 34 -10.06 21.89 -11.65
CA ALA A 34 -10.07 21.16 -12.92
C ALA A 34 -9.48 21.98 -14.08
N ASP A 35 -9.83 23.26 -14.19
CA ASP A 35 -9.30 24.16 -15.20
C ASP A 35 -7.82 24.52 -14.93
N TYR A 36 -7.42 24.62 -13.65
CA TYR A 36 -6.04 24.84 -13.28
C TYR A 36 -5.14 23.69 -13.75
N ILE A 37 -5.56 22.46 -13.52
CA ILE A 37 -4.79 21.28 -13.94
C ILE A 37 -4.57 21.28 -15.45
N LEU A 38 -5.61 21.48 -16.23
CA LEU A 38 -5.51 21.55 -17.70
C LEU A 38 -4.65 22.71 -18.19
N TYR A 39 -4.61 23.80 -17.42
CA TYR A 39 -3.77 24.95 -17.79
C TYR A 39 -2.27 24.67 -17.54
N VAL A 40 -1.93 24.06 -16.41
CA VAL A 40 -0.53 23.77 -16.05
C VAL A 40 -0.01 22.44 -16.63
N LYS A 41 -0.92 21.55 -17.03
CA LYS A 41 -0.63 20.23 -17.61
C LYS A 41 -1.65 19.92 -18.71
N PRO A 42 -1.49 20.51 -19.92
CA PRO A 42 -2.48 20.40 -21.01
C PRO A 42 -2.74 18.95 -21.48
N GLU A 43 -1.77 18.05 -21.30
CA GLU A 43 -1.88 16.63 -21.65
C GLU A 43 -2.65 15.79 -20.59
N TYR A 44 -3.12 16.42 -19.51
CA TYR A 44 -3.86 15.71 -18.46
C TYR A 44 -5.20 15.19 -19.00
N LYS A 45 -5.43 13.89 -18.85
CA LYS A 45 -6.71 13.26 -19.24
C LYS A 45 -7.69 13.34 -18.09
N ARG A 46 -8.76 14.08 -18.27
CA ARG A 46 -9.85 14.16 -17.30
C ARG A 46 -10.68 12.88 -17.30
N SER A 47 -11.25 12.58 -16.15
CA SER A 47 -12.23 11.53 -15.91
C SER A 47 -13.28 12.06 -14.94
N TRP A 48 -14.43 11.41 -14.85
CA TRP A 48 -15.43 11.76 -13.84
C TRP A 48 -14.85 11.75 -12.41
N PHE A 49 -13.94 10.80 -12.12
CA PHE A 49 -13.22 10.73 -10.85
C PHE A 49 -12.38 11.99 -10.60
N SER A 50 -11.58 12.39 -11.59
CA SER A 50 -10.74 13.58 -11.45
C SER A 50 -11.57 14.84 -11.26
N ASP A 51 -12.73 14.92 -11.89
CA ASP A 51 -13.64 16.04 -11.74
C ASP A 51 -14.27 16.09 -10.35
N ALA A 52 -14.74 14.94 -9.84
CA ALA A 52 -15.28 14.84 -8.48
C ALA A 52 -14.24 15.20 -7.40
N VAL A 53 -12.99 14.78 -7.60
CA VAL A 53 -11.88 15.17 -6.69
C VAL A 53 -11.60 16.66 -6.79
N CYS A 54 -11.55 17.24 -7.99
CA CYS A 54 -11.32 18.67 -8.18
C CYS A 54 -12.41 19.53 -7.56
N ASP A 55 -13.67 19.17 -7.74
CA ASP A 55 -14.81 19.87 -7.12
C ASP A 55 -14.74 19.79 -5.59
N ALA A 56 -14.37 18.62 -5.03
CA ALA A 56 -14.18 18.50 -3.59
C ALA A 56 -13.02 19.33 -3.04
N LEU A 57 -11.94 19.49 -3.81
CA LEU A 57 -10.80 20.35 -3.45
C LEU A 57 -11.17 21.85 -3.53
N ASP A 58 -12.00 22.24 -4.48
CA ASP A 58 -12.51 23.60 -4.57
C ASP A 58 -13.41 23.93 -3.35
N ASP A 59 -14.37 23.06 -3.01
CA ASP A 59 -15.21 23.18 -1.80
C ASP A 59 -14.34 23.24 -0.52
N PHE A 60 -13.38 22.35 -0.40
CA PHE A 60 -12.45 22.30 0.74
C PHE A 60 -11.69 23.64 0.89
N SER A 61 -11.23 24.22 -0.24
CA SER A 61 -10.53 25.51 -0.24
C SER A 61 -11.45 26.65 0.26
N VAL A 62 -12.68 26.70 -0.22
CA VAL A 62 -13.67 27.69 0.20
C VAL A 62 -13.97 27.56 1.69
N ASP A 63 -14.17 26.35 2.18
CA ASP A 63 -14.46 26.10 3.59
C ASP A 63 -13.27 26.44 4.51
N MET A 64 -12.06 26.08 4.09
CA MET A 64 -10.83 26.38 4.81
C MET A 64 -10.62 27.89 4.92
N LEU A 65 -10.69 28.61 3.79
CA LEU A 65 -10.52 30.07 3.76
C LEU A 65 -11.59 30.81 4.54
N ALA A 66 -12.79 30.28 4.62
CA ALA A 66 -13.85 30.80 5.47
C ALA A 66 -13.70 30.44 6.96
N GLY A 67 -12.66 29.71 7.34
CA GLY A 67 -12.38 29.30 8.72
C GLY A 67 -13.30 28.18 9.24
N ARG A 68 -13.98 27.42 8.36
CA ARG A 68 -14.91 26.34 8.73
C ARG A 68 -14.22 25.04 9.15
N ARG A 69 -12.88 24.97 9.06
CA ARG A 69 -12.06 23.83 9.50
C ARG A 69 -12.45 22.49 8.83
N PRO A 70 -12.52 22.43 7.49
CA PRO A 70 -12.97 21.23 6.82
C PRO A 70 -12.01 20.05 7.04
N ILE A 71 -12.57 18.84 7.06
CA ILE A 71 -11.85 17.58 7.06
C ILE A 71 -12.30 16.82 5.82
N LEU A 72 -11.45 16.75 4.82
CA LEU A 72 -11.73 16.01 3.58
C LEU A 72 -10.93 14.74 3.56
N VAL A 73 -11.60 13.59 3.49
CA VAL A 73 -11.00 12.27 3.34
C VAL A 73 -11.35 11.73 1.96
N LEU A 74 -10.33 11.40 1.17
CA LEU A 74 -10.43 10.85 -0.17
C LEU A 74 -9.80 9.46 -0.20
N GLN A 75 -10.59 8.44 -0.54
CA GLN A 75 -10.11 7.07 -0.69
C GLN A 75 -10.33 6.58 -2.12
N SER A 76 -9.27 6.07 -2.76
CA SER A 76 -9.33 5.54 -4.12
C SER A 76 -8.24 4.50 -4.37
N PRO A 77 -8.40 3.63 -5.37
CA PRO A 77 -7.45 2.58 -5.71
C PRO A 77 -6.03 3.10 -5.97
N PRO A 78 -5.02 2.22 -5.88
CA PRO A 78 -3.68 2.53 -6.31
C PRO A 78 -3.65 3.02 -7.77
N GLN A 79 -2.74 3.94 -8.08
CA GLN A 79 -2.53 4.47 -9.44
C GLN A 79 -3.77 5.10 -10.10
N SER A 80 -4.72 5.60 -9.32
CA SER A 80 -5.89 6.36 -9.81
C SER A 80 -5.55 7.82 -10.22
N GLY A 81 -4.31 8.27 -9.97
CA GLY A 81 -3.91 9.66 -10.22
C GLY A 81 -4.17 10.62 -9.05
N LYS A 82 -4.62 10.10 -7.91
CA LYS A 82 -4.95 10.89 -6.71
C LYS A 82 -3.82 11.81 -6.24
N THR A 83 -2.59 11.30 -6.13
CA THR A 83 -1.41 12.08 -5.69
C THR A 83 -1.12 13.27 -6.61
N GLU A 84 -1.30 13.10 -7.92
CA GLU A 84 -1.11 14.22 -8.89
C GLU A 84 -2.07 15.37 -8.61
N LEU A 85 -3.33 15.07 -8.32
CA LEU A 85 -4.37 16.06 -8.03
C LEU A 85 -4.16 16.72 -6.67
N VAL A 86 -4.09 15.90 -5.62
CA VAL A 86 -4.20 16.30 -4.22
C VAL A 86 -2.90 16.80 -3.64
N SER A 87 -1.79 16.08 -3.89
CA SER A 87 -0.53 16.37 -3.20
C SER A 87 0.45 17.18 -4.04
N ARG A 88 0.28 17.19 -5.39
CA ARG A 88 1.17 17.94 -6.28
C ARG A 88 0.55 19.22 -6.82
N LYS A 89 -0.64 19.15 -7.42
CA LYS A 89 -1.25 20.30 -8.10
C LYS A 89 -2.05 21.21 -7.18
N PHE A 90 -2.76 20.61 -6.21
CA PHE A 90 -3.56 21.39 -5.28
C PHE A 90 -2.73 22.32 -4.37
N PRO A 91 -1.65 21.87 -3.71
CA PRO A 91 -0.78 22.76 -2.93
C PRO A 91 -0.18 23.89 -3.78
N ALA A 92 0.25 23.57 -5.01
CA ALA A 92 0.80 24.59 -5.92
C ALA A 92 -0.24 25.66 -6.23
N ARG A 93 -1.49 25.28 -6.52
CA ARG A 93 -2.57 26.24 -6.76
C ARG A 93 -2.88 27.08 -5.52
N LEU A 94 -2.94 26.47 -4.33
CA LEU A 94 -3.17 27.19 -3.07
C LEU A 94 -2.08 28.24 -2.82
N MET A 95 -0.81 27.85 -2.95
CA MET A 95 0.33 28.76 -2.76
C MET A 95 0.35 29.88 -3.79
N GLY A 96 -0.09 29.61 -5.01
CA GLY A 96 -0.22 30.64 -6.05
C GLY A 96 -1.33 31.64 -5.74
N ALA A 97 -2.47 31.16 -5.32
CA ALA A 97 -3.63 32.02 -5.03
C ALA A 97 -3.54 32.71 -3.65
N PHE A 98 -2.90 32.06 -2.68
CA PHE A 98 -2.81 32.49 -1.28
C PHE A 98 -1.38 32.32 -0.77
N PRO A 99 -0.44 33.18 -1.15
CA PRO A 99 1.00 33.00 -0.92
C PRO A 99 1.43 33.11 0.54
N ASN A 100 0.52 33.38 1.46
CA ASN A 100 0.79 33.45 2.91
C ASN A 100 0.37 32.17 3.66
N LEU A 101 -0.27 31.20 2.97
CA LEU A 101 -0.67 29.93 3.60
C LEU A 101 0.54 29.04 3.91
N ARG A 102 0.49 28.38 5.05
CA ARG A 102 1.48 27.40 5.49
C ARG A 102 0.88 26.00 5.30
N ILE A 103 1.50 25.24 4.39
CA ILE A 103 1.05 23.89 4.01
C ILE A 103 2.03 22.89 4.56
N GLY A 104 1.53 21.93 5.35
CA GLY A 104 2.28 20.75 5.78
C GLY A 104 1.74 19.51 5.08
N ALA A 105 2.62 18.74 4.43
CA ALA A 105 2.27 17.50 3.76
C ALA A 105 3.05 16.33 4.34
N ALA A 106 2.38 15.23 4.66
CA ALA A 106 2.99 14.03 5.20
C ALA A 106 2.69 12.82 4.33
N SER A 107 3.67 11.92 4.17
CA SER A 107 3.51 10.64 3.46
C SER A 107 4.16 9.53 4.28
N TYR A 108 4.00 8.27 3.88
CA TYR A 108 4.58 7.14 4.63
C TYR A 108 6.12 7.20 4.77
N SER A 109 6.83 7.97 3.95
CA SER A 109 8.30 8.14 4.04
C SER A 109 8.75 9.55 3.66
N ASP A 110 9.92 9.95 4.17
CA ASP A 110 10.56 11.22 3.81
C ASP A 110 10.95 11.27 2.32
N GLU A 111 11.33 10.14 1.73
CA GLU A 111 11.67 10.06 0.30
C GLU A 111 10.48 10.43 -0.59
N LEU A 112 9.30 9.86 -0.31
CA LEU A 112 8.08 10.18 -1.04
C LEU A 112 7.67 11.64 -0.80
N ALA A 113 7.68 12.10 0.45
CA ALA A 113 7.35 13.47 0.80
C ALA A 113 8.27 14.48 0.10
N ASN A 114 9.57 14.21 0.03
CA ASN A 114 10.54 15.02 -0.70
C ASN A 114 10.29 15.02 -2.21
N THR A 115 9.95 13.88 -2.80
CA THR A 115 9.59 13.78 -4.22
C THR A 115 8.37 14.63 -4.54
N ILE A 116 7.33 14.55 -3.72
CA ILE A 116 6.11 15.36 -3.85
C ILE A 116 6.44 16.85 -3.72
N ALA A 117 7.23 17.24 -2.72
CA ALA A 117 7.64 18.62 -2.52
C ALA A 117 8.39 19.20 -3.74
N GLN A 118 9.29 18.41 -4.36
CA GLN A 118 9.98 18.79 -5.59
C GLN A 118 9.00 19.00 -6.76
N ASP A 119 7.97 18.16 -6.89
CA ASP A 119 6.96 18.28 -7.94
C ASP A 119 6.06 19.51 -7.75
N VAL A 120 5.68 19.81 -6.51
CA VAL A 120 4.99 21.07 -6.16
C VAL A 120 5.84 22.26 -6.58
N ARG A 121 7.11 22.29 -6.20
CA ARG A 121 8.05 23.33 -6.53
C ARG A 121 8.28 23.48 -8.04
N ARG A 122 8.41 22.35 -8.76
CA ARG A 122 8.51 22.35 -10.23
C ARG A 122 7.27 22.98 -10.86
N THR A 123 6.09 22.70 -10.29
CA THR A 123 4.83 23.31 -10.76
C THR A 123 4.82 24.82 -10.52
N LEU A 124 5.20 25.29 -9.33
CA LEU A 124 5.30 26.72 -9.01
C LEU A 124 6.28 27.46 -9.92
N SER A 125 7.36 26.80 -10.32
CA SER A 125 8.38 27.38 -11.22
C SER A 125 8.01 27.30 -12.71
N SER A 126 6.90 26.62 -13.06
CA SER A 126 6.50 26.46 -14.45
C SER A 126 6.01 27.80 -15.07
N PRO A 127 6.32 28.09 -16.34
CA PRO A 127 5.83 29.29 -17.01
C PRO A 127 4.31 29.40 -17.00
N GLN A 128 3.60 28.29 -17.07
CA GLN A 128 2.14 28.25 -17.04
C GLN A 128 1.62 28.75 -15.69
N HIS A 129 2.15 28.20 -14.58
CA HIS A 129 1.75 28.61 -13.24
C HIS A 129 2.07 30.09 -12.98
N GLN A 130 3.26 30.55 -13.35
CA GLN A 130 3.68 31.94 -13.17
C GLN A 130 2.81 32.95 -13.96
N ARG A 131 2.28 32.54 -15.11
CA ARG A 131 1.31 33.38 -15.88
C ARG A 131 -0.05 33.51 -15.18
N LEU A 132 -0.41 32.54 -14.35
CA LEU A 132 -1.67 32.59 -13.59
C LEU A 132 -1.59 33.54 -12.41
N PHE A 133 -0.50 33.51 -11.64
CA PHE A 133 -0.41 34.13 -10.34
C PHE A 133 0.57 35.31 -10.25
N ASP A 134 1.07 35.78 -11.37
CA ASP A 134 1.87 37.01 -11.57
C ASP A 134 2.98 37.26 -10.54
N TYR A 135 4.04 36.44 -10.61
CA TYR A 135 5.21 36.60 -9.73
C TYR A 135 6.30 37.51 -10.32
N LYS A 136 5.94 38.56 -11.13
CA LYS A 136 6.89 39.36 -11.85
C LYS A 136 7.95 40.06 -11.01
N ASP A 137 7.62 40.31 -9.73
CA ASP A 137 8.50 41.05 -8.84
C ASP A 137 9.19 40.12 -7.77
N VAL A 138 9.09 38.80 -7.92
CA VAL A 138 9.74 37.86 -7.01
C VAL A 138 11.13 37.55 -7.53
N PRO A 139 12.21 37.96 -6.84
CA PRO A 139 13.57 37.58 -7.22
C PRO A 139 13.70 36.07 -7.35
N LYS A 140 14.41 35.60 -8.41
CA LYS A 140 14.59 34.16 -8.72
C LYS A 140 15.26 33.38 -7.60
N ASP A 141 15.97 34.02 -6.71
CA ASP A 141 16.67 33.49 -5.55
C ASP A 141 15.82 33.44 -4.28
N ARG A 142 14.62 33.99 -4.28
CA ARG A 142 13.68 33.93 -3.13
C ARG A 142 12.95 32.63 -2.92
N TYR A 143 13.16 31.61 -3.72
CA TYR A 143 12.89 30.26 -3.30
C TYR A 143 13.97 29.85 -2.29
N ALA A 144 13.98 30.50 -1.14
CA ALA A 144 14.93 30.19 -0.07
C ALA A 144 14.63 28.78 0.44
N ILE A 145 15.33 27.80 -0.15
CA ILE A 145 15.25 26.42 0.23
C ILE A 145 16.22 26.24 1.35
N SER A 146 15.69 25.99 2.53
CA SER A 146 16.54 25.52 3.62
C SER A 146 16.80 24.02 3.49
N ARG A 147 15.87 23.24 2.91
CA ARG A 147 15.96 21.77 2.75
C ARG A 147 15.15 21.28 1.54
N ILE A 148 15.37 20.04 1.12
CA ILE A 148 14.69 19.45 -0.06
C ILE A 148 13.16 19.46 0.08
N GLY A 149 12.64 19.16 1.27
CA GLY A 149 11.19 19.11 1.55
C GLY A 149 10.57 20.42 2.02
N GLU A 150 11.34 21.51 2.21
CA GLU A 150 10.85 22.78 2.76
C GLU A 150 11.18 23.97 1.86
N PHE A 151 10.16 24.78 1.51
CA PHE A 151 10.35 26.00 0.74
C PHE A 151 9.26 27.04 1.03
N THR A 152 9.55 28.30 0.75
CA THR A 152 8.61 29.42 0.90
C THR A 152 7.77 29.63 -0.35
N ALA A 153 6.55 30.12 -0.17
CA ALA A 153 5.68 30.50 -1.28
C ALA A 153 6.26 31.70 -2.06
N PRO A 154 6.24 31.70 -3.38
CA PRO A 154 6.61 32.87 -4.16
C PRO A 154 5.70 34.05 -3.84
N GLY A 155 6.29 35.23 -3.59
CA GLY A 155 5.53 36.47 -3.37
C GLY A 155 4.83 36.58 -2.00
N GLY A 156 5.09 35.66 -1.05
CA GLY A 156 4.46 35.70 0.26
C GLY A 156 5.34 35.20 1.40
N THR A 157 4.75 35.07 2.57
CA THR A 157 5.37 34.53 3.81
C THR A 157 5.00 33.09 4.10
N GLY A 158 4.13 32.49 3.28
CA GLY A 158 3.71 31.11 3.42
C GLY A 158 4.83 30.11 3.11
N SER A 159 4.60 28.86 3.47
CA SER A 159 5.60 27.80 3.30
C SER A 159 4.94 26.46 2.95
N TYR A 160 5.72 25.62 2.31
CA TYR A 160 5.43 24.20 2.13
C TYR A 160 6.45 23.39 2.92
N LEU A 161 5.97 22.38 3.66
CA LEU A 161 6.81 21.44 4.39
C LEU A 161 6.33 20.02 4.13
N GLY A 162 7.18 19.20 3.49
CA GLY A 162 6.96 17.77 3.26
C GLY A 162 7.77 16.93 4.25
N VAL A 163 7.12 15.97 4.92
CA VAL A 163 7.75 15.08 5.92
C VAL A 163 7.24 13.65 5.81
N GLY A 164 8.04 12.68 6.25
CA GLY A 164 7.56 11.32 6.50
C GLY A 164 6.73 11.25 7.80
N ILE A 165 5.75 10.35 7.86
CA ILE A 165 5.01 10.06 9.08
C ILE A 165 5.97 9.51 10.13
N GLY A 166 5.88 10.03 11.35
CA GLY A 166 6.85 9.79 12.44
C GLY A 166 7.89 10.89 12.58
N ALA A 167 8.11 11.71 11.54
CA ALA A 167 8.98 12.88 11.66
C ALA A 167 8.28 14.07 12.35
N GLY A 168 9.07 14.98 12.92
CA GLY A 168 8.57 16.19 13.57
C GLY A 168 8.12 17.24 12.54
N LEU A 169 6.89 17.70 12.64
CA LEU A 169 6.42 18.93 12.01
C LEU A 169 6.85 20.11 12.89
N SER A 170 8.12 20.47 12.82
CA SER A 170 8.75 21.36 13.79
C SER A 170 8.07 22.72 13.96
N GLY A 171 7.40 22.92 15.10
CA GLY A 171 7.11 24.22 15.73
C GLY A 171 6.21 25.23 15.02
N ARG A 172 5.84 25.00 13.76
CA ARG A 172 5.11 25.96 12.92
C ARG A 172 3.64 25.60 12.82
N PRO A 173 2.72 26.54 13.05
CA PRO A 173 1.30 26.30 12.81
C PRO A 173 1.04 26.13 11.32
N LEU A 174 0.14 25.22 10.95
CA LEU A 174 -0.29 24.94 9.59
C LEU A 174 -1.68 25.53 9.34
N ASP A 175 -1.89 26.05 8.13
CA ASP A 175 -3.20 26.49 7.64
C ASP A 175 -3.87 25.38 6.81
N CYS A 176 -3.08 24.53 6.16
CA CYS A 176 -3.53 23.34 5.47
C CYS A 176 -2.61 22.17 5.80
N GLY A 177 -3.17 21.12 6.37
CA GLY A 177 -2.47 19.86 6.62
C GLY A 177 -2.91 18.80 5.62
N ILE A 178 -1.96 18.15 4.93
CA ILE A 178 -2.21 17.10 3.93
C ILE A 178 -1.56 15.80 4.42
N ILE A 179 -2.27 14.69 4.34
CA ILE A 179 -1.73 13.33 4.53
C ILE A 179 -1.96 12.56 3.24
N ASP A 180 -0.88 12.08 2.62
CA ASP A 180 -0.90 11.33 1.36
C ASP A 180 -0.35 9.92 1.55
N ASP A 181 -1.21 8.92 1.34
CA ASP A 181 -0.91 7.49 1.43
C ASP A 181 -0.06 7.17 2.69
N PRO A 182 -0.64 7.25 3.90
CA PRO A 182 0.10 7.11 5.16
C PRO A 182 0.66 5.71 5.40
N THR A 183 0.10 4.69 4.73
CA THR A 183 0.46 3.29 4.89
C THR A 183 1.22 2.79 3.67
N LYS A 184 2.42 2.28 3.88
CA LYS A 184 3.35 1.89 2.81
C LYS A 184 2.92 0.62 2.08
N ASP A 185 2.57 -0.43 2.85
CA ASP A 185 2.35 -1.78 2.35
C ASP A 185 1.47 -2.60 3.30
N ALA A 186 1.19 -3.85 2.91
CA ALA A 186 0.39 -4.80 3.68
C ALA A 186 0.97 -5.07 5.08
N GLN A 187 2.29 -5.12 5.21
CA GLN A 187 2.96 -5.36 6.48
C GLN A 187 2.69 -4.22 7.46
N ALA A 188 2.84 -2.98 7.01
CA ALA A 188 2.54 -1.81 7.82
C ALA A 188 1.05 -1.74 8.20
N ALA A 189 0.16 -2.06 7.25
CA ALA A 189 -1.28 -2.05 7.45
C ALA A 189 -1.79 -3.05 8.50
N LEU A 190 -1.11 -4.19 8.63
CA LEU A 190 -1.50 -5.28 9.54
C LEU A 190 -0.69 -5.29 10.85
N SER A 191 0.24 -4.35 11.02
CA SER A 191 1.05 -4.21 12.24
C SER A 191 0.37 -3.27 13.24
N GLU A 192 -0.07 -3.80 14.38
CA GLU A 192 -0.63 -2.96 15.45
C GLU A 192 0.35 -1.88 15.93
N THR A 193 1.63 -2.22 16.06
CA THR A 193 2.67 -1.27 16.48
C THR A 193 2.78 -0.09 15.51
N ILE A 194 2.73 -0.35 14.20
CA ILE A 194 2.80 0.72 13.19
C ILE A 194 1.51 1.55 13.21
N LYS A 195 0.35 0.92 13.28
CA LYS A 195 -0.95 1.61 13.36
C LYS A 195 -1.03 2.52 14.58
N GLU A 196 -0.61 2.03 15.75
CA GLU A 196 -0.54 2.83 16.98
C GLU A 196 0.46 3.99 16.86
N SER A 197 1.64 3.73 16.28
CA SER A 197 2.64 4.80 16.05
C SER A 197 2.11 5.89 15.12
N GLN A 198 1.45 5.53 14.03
CA GLN A 198 0.83 6.48 13.10
C GLN A 198 -0.30 7.29 13.77
N TRP A 199 -1.13 6.63 14.58
CA TRP A 199 -2.21 7.29 15.31
C TRP A 199 -1.67 8.27 16.36
N ASN A 200 -0.67 7.85 17.13
CA ASN A 200 0.00 8.71 18.11
C ASN A 200 0.66 9.92 17.44
N TRP A 201 1.30 9.72 16.28
CA TRP A 201 1.87 10.81 15.49
C TRP A 201 0.78 11.78 15.01
N TYR A 202 -0.36 11.26 14.51
CA TYR A 202 -1.48 12.10 14.10
C TYR A 202 -1.98 12.97 15.26
N GLN A 203 -2.16 12.38 16.44
CA GLN A 203 -2.66 13.09 17.63
C GLN A 203 -1.67 14.08 18.21
N SER A 204 -0.39 13.68 18.37
CA SER A 204 0.61 14.44 19.13
C SER A 204 1.43 15.39 18.26
N VAL A 205 1.55 15.12 16.96
CA VAL A 205 2.38 15.92 16.04
C VAL A 205 1.51 16.64 15.02
N PHE A 206 0.78 15.92 14.16
CA PHE A 206 0.06 16.53 13.05
C PHE A 206 -1.09 17.44 13.52
N SER A 207 -2.00 16.94 14.34
CA SER A 207 -3.18 17.70 14.78
C SER A 207 -2.83 18.92 15.63
N THR A 208 -1.72 18.85 16.39
CA THR A 208 -1.24 19.97 17.25
C THR A 208 -0.63 21.13 16.45
N ARG A 209 -0.35 20.93 15.17
CA ARG A 209 0.17 21.99 14.27
C ARG A 209 -0.94 22.70 13.50
N LEU A 210 -2.13 22.15 13.48
CA LEU A 210 -3.26 22.76 12.79
C LEU A 210 -3.72 24.00 13.56
N SER A 211 -3.78 25.14 12.86
CA SER A 211 -4.29 26.37 13.42
C SER A 211 -5.82 26.30 13.63
N GLU A 212 -6.37 27.23 14.37
CA GLU A 212 -7.81 27.28 14.64
C GLU A 212 -8.69 27.36 13.36
N LYS A 213 -8.13 27.81 12.24
CA LYS A 213 -8.85 27.96 10.97
C LYS A 213 -8.39 26.99 9.89
N SER A 214 -7.54 26.01 10.24
CA SER A 214 -6.93 25.11 9.24
C SER A 214 -7.89 24.04 8.70
N GLY A 215 -7.61 23.62 7.47
CA GLY A 215 -8.22 22.42 6.87
C GLY A 215 -7.29 21.20 6.97
N GLN A 216 -7.91 20.02 7.01
CA GLN A 216 -7.24 18.72 6.94
C GLN A 216 -7.68 17.98 5.68
N LEU A 217 -6.72 17.62 4.85
CA LEU A 217 -6.94 16.85 3.62
C LEU A 217 -6.19 15.53 3.73
N ILE A 218 -6.92 14.44 3.80
CA ILE A 218 -6.39 13.10 3.94
C ILE A 218 -6.72 12.30 2.69
N MET A 219 -5.71 11.75 2.06
CA MET A 219 -5.88 10.95 0.86
C MET A 219 -5.13 9.63 1.01
N ALA A 220 -5.79 8.52 0.71
CA ALA A 220 -5.20 7.20 0.84
C ALA A 220 -5.84 6.15 -0.07
N THR A 221 -5.10 5.06 -0.24
CA THR A 221 -5.68 3.75 -0.52
C THR A 221 -6.04 3.10 0.81
N SER A 222 -7.20 2.46 0.91
CA SER A 222 -7.62 1.73 2.11
C SER A 222 -6.87 0.41 2.22
N TRP A 223 -6.30 0.12 3.38
CA TRP A 223 -5.60 -1.14 3.65
C TRP A 223 -6.31 -2.00 4.70
N ALA A 224 -6.74 -1.38 5.78
CA ALA A 224 -7.43 -2.02 6.89
C ALA A 224 -8.50 -1.09 7.46
N GLN A 225 -9.49 -1.64 8.17
CA GLN A 225 -10.54 -0.81 8.79
C GLN A 225 -10.02 0.11 9.89
N ASP A 226 -8.93 -0.27 10.53
CA ASP A 226 -8.31 0.41 11.65
C ASP A 226 -6.93 0.99 11.31
N ASP A 227 -6.62 1.15 10.02
CA ASP A 227 -5.49 1.95 9.59
C ASP A 227 -5.67 3.43 9.99
N LEU A 228 -4.66 4.27 9.78
CA LEU A 228 -4.73 5.68 10.19
C LEU A 228 -6.00 6.37 9.66
N VAL A 229 -6.37 6.12 8.41
CA VAL A 229 -7.55 6.75 7.78
C VAL A 229 -8.83 6.23 8.39
N GLY A 230 -8.93 4.93 8.62
CA GLY A 230 -10.06 4.31 9.29
C GLY A 230 -10.27 4.86 10.71
N ARG A 231 -9.18 5.06 11.47
CA ARG A 231 -9.21 5.67 12.81
C ARG A 231 -9.65 7.13 12.75
N ILE A 232 -9.19 7.92 11.77
CA ILE A 232 -9.64 9.31 11.54
C ILE A 232 -11.15 9.33 11.22
N LEU A 233 -11.60 8.51 10.30
CA LEU A 233 -13.03 8.41 9.93
C LEU A 233 -13.90 8.04 11.13
N ASN A 234 -13.44 7.11 11.95
CA ASN A 234 -14.16 6.71 13.15
C ASN A 234 -14.19 7.83 14.20
N HIS A 235 -13.07 8.52 14.41
CA HIS A 235 -12.97 9.63 15.37
C HIS A 235 -13.88 10.81 14.99
N TYR A 236 -13.98 11.13 13.71
CA TYR A 236 -14.83 12.23 13.22
C TYR A 236 -16.21 11.79 12.74
N ARG A 237 -16.63 10.58 13.06
CA ARG A 237 -17.97 10.07 12.66
C ARG A 237 -19.08 11.00 13.16
N GLY A 238 -19.96 11.43 12.25
CA GLY A 238 -21.05 12.36 12.57
C GLY A 238 -20.62 13.83 12.73
N ASN A 239 -19.35 14.15 12.57
CA ASN A 239 -18.90 15.53 12.61
C ASN A 239 -19.25 16.25 11.28
N PRO A 240 -19.99 17.38 11.30
CA PRO A 240 -20.43 18.07 10.07
C PRO A 240 -19.28 18.63 9.22
N ARG A 241 -18.08 18.74 9.78
CA ARG A 241 -16.87 19.16 9.04
C ARG A 241 -16.24 18.05 8.21
N LEU A 242 -16.61 16.79 8.48
CA LEU A 242 -16.07 15.63 7.75
C LEU A 242 -16.84 15.46 6.44
N LYS A 243 -16.12 15.57 5.32
CA LYS A 243 -16.53 15.10 4.00
C LYS A 243 -15.70 13.89 3.64
N HIS A 244 -16.34 12.75 3.45
CA HIS A 244 -15.68 11.50 3.07
C HIS A 244 -16.12 11.10 1.67
N LEU A 245 -15.17 10.97 0.75
CA LEU A 245 -15.38 10.48 -0.61
C LEU A 245 -14.62 9.18 -0.81
N ARG A 246 -15.34 8.14 -1.16
CA ARG A 246 -14.81 6.81 -1.41
C ARG A 246 -15.10 6.41 -2.85
N PHE A 247 -14.07 6.04 -3.57
CA PHE A 247 -14.12 5.70 -4.99
C PHE A 247 -13.68 4.26 -5.21
N PRO A 248 -14.60 3.31 -5.47
CA PRO A 248 -14.24 1.93 -5.79
C PRO A 248 -13.65 1.82 -7.20
N ALA A 249 -12.80 0.82 -7.44
CA ALA A 249 -12.22 0.54 -8.77
C ALA A 249 -13.30 0.14 -9.78
N ILE A 250 -14.25 -0.67 -9.34
CA ILE A 250 -15.43 -1.09 -10.11
C ILE A 250 -16.67 -0.73 -9.30
N ASN A 251 -17.50 0.15 -9.82
CA ASN A 251 -18.78 0.50 -9.21
C ASN A 251 -19.90 -0.17 -10.01
N ARG A 252 -20.46 -1.26 -9.49
CA ARG A 252 -21.64 -1.94 -10.06
C ARG A 252 -22.36 -2.74 -8.97
N PRO A 253 -23.69 -2.97 -9.14
CA PRO A 253 -24.46 -3.81 -8.23
C PRO A 253 -23.81 -5.19 -8.03
N GLY A 254 -23.74 -5.64 -6.78
CA GLY A 254 -23.10 -6.92 -6.39
C GLY A 254 -21.61 -6.86 -6.12
N GLU A 255 -20.92 -5.78 -6.46
CA GLU A 255 -19.53 -5.58 -6.03
C GLU A 255 -19.48 -5.05 -4.59
N THR A 256 -18.50 -5.52 -3.83
CA THR A 256 -18.21 -4.98 -2.50
C THR A 256 -17.91 -3.49 -2.61
N GLY A 257 -18.55 -2.67 -1.79
CA GLY A 257 -18.34 -1.22 -1.81
C GLY A 257 -19.08 -0.48 -2.94
N TYR A 258 -20.07 -1.11 -3.59
CA TYR A 258 -20.96 -0.43 -4.53
C TYR A 258 -21.58 0.81 -3.91
N ASP A 259 -21.58 1.91 -4.65
CA ASP A 259 -22.21 3.17 -4.28
C ASP A 259 -23.14 3.65 -5.40
N PRO A 260 -24.47 3.63 -5.20
CA PRO A 260 -25.43 4.02 -6.22
C PRO A 260 -25.39 5.51 -6.58
N THR A 261 -24.66 6.33 -5.82
CA THR A 261 -24.51 7.77 -6.09
C THR A 261 -23.38 8.07 -7.07
N LEU A 262 -22.51 7.07 -7.35
CA LEU A 262 -21.40 7.20 -8.29
C LEU A 262 -21.76 6.56 -9.65
N PRO A 263 -21.13 7.02 -10.74
CA PRO A 263 -21.28 6.39 -12.04
C PRO A 263 -20.95 4.90 -12.01
N GLU A 264 -21.74 4.08 -12.68
CA GLU A 264 -21.45 2.66 -12.84
C GLU A 264 -20.29 2.44 -13.84
N GLY A 265 -19.49 1.41 -13.57
CA GLY A 265 -18.39 1.04 -14.44
C GLY A 265 -17.02 1.07 -13.73
N SER A 266 -15.97 1.24 -14.51
CA SER A 266 -14.62 1.41 -13.96
C SER A 266 -14.39 2.86 -13.51
N LEU A 267 -13.53 3.04 -12.51
CA LEU A 267 -13.25 4.35 -11.91
C LEU A 267 -12.72 5.38 -12.92
N CYS A 268 -11.88 4.97 -13.81
CA CYS A 268 -11.20 5.86 -14.77
C CYS A 268 -11.14 5.18 -16.14
N PRO A 269 -12.25 5.03 -16.85
CA PRO A 269 -12.31 4.27 -18.12
C PRO A 269 -11.37 4.83 -19.18
N GLU A 270 -10.98 6.11 -19.10
CA GLU A 270 -10.09 6.78 -20.05
C GLU A 270 -8.64 6.24 -20.02
N PHE A 271 -8.23 5.58 -18.93
CA PHE A 271 -6.87 5.03 -18.77
C PHE A 271 -6.80 3.75 -17.93
N ARG A 272 -7.92 3.28 -17.37
CA ARG A 272 -8.07 2.02 -16.63
C ARG A 272 -9.38 1.35 -17.03
N SER A 273 -9.30 0.42 -17.98
CA SER A 273 -10.48 -0.30 -18.48
C SER A 273 -11.08 -1.22 -17.40
N MET A 274 -12.32 -1.65 -17.63
CA MET A 274 -12.97 -2.68 -16.83
C MET A 274 -12.17 -3.98 -16.84
N GLU A 275 -11.63 -4.37 -17.99
CA GLU A 275 -10.80 -5.55 -18.18
C GLU A 275 -9.56 -5.54 -17.30
N PHE A 276 -8.85 -4.40 -17.25
CA PHE A 276 -7.71 -4.21 -16.36
C PHE A 276 -8.09 -4.48 -14.90
N PHE A 277 -9.19 -3.92 -14.42
CA PHE A 277 -9.60 -4.15 -13.03
C PHE A 277 -10.08 -5.57 -12.77
N LEU A 278 -10.72 -6.24 -13.74
CA LEU A 278 -11.10 -7.65 -13.62
C LEU A 278 -9.86 -8.56 -13.57
N GLU A 279 -8.81 -8.24 -14.32
CA GLU A 279 -7.51 -8.92 -14.20
C GLU A 279 -6.92 -8.74 -12.79
N GLN A 280 -6.87 -7.50 -12.28
CA GLN A 280 -6.40 -7.26 -10.91
C GLN A 280 -7.24 -8.00 -9.86
N LYS A 281 -8.55 -8.11 -10.07
CA LYS A 281 -9.45 -8.87 -9.20
C LYS A 281 -9.10 -10.36 -9.18
N SER A 282 -8.71 -10.93 -10.32
CA SER A 282 -8.31 -12.34 -10.41
C SER A 282 -6.97 -12.64 -9.72
N LEU A 283 -6.10 -11.64 -9.57
CA LEU A 283 -4.79 -11.75 -8.92
C LEU A 283 -4.83 -11.48 -7.42
N ALA A 284 -5.75 -10.62 -6.98
CA ALA A 284 -5.88 -10.25 -5.58
C ALA A 284 -6.71 -11.28 -4.80
N SER A 285 -6.36 -11.52 -3.52
CA SER A 285 -7.29 -12.20 -2.63
C SER A 285 -8.56 -11.36 -2.41
N ALA A 286 -9.65 -11.99 -1.99
CA ALA A 286 -10.92 -11.29 -1.71
C ALA A 286 -10.73 -10.13 -0.71
N TYR A 287 -9.87 -10.33 0.30
CA TYR A 287 -9.52 -9.30 1.27
C TYR A 287 -8.84 -8.09 0.61
N TRP A 288 -7.76 -8.31 -0.16
CA TRP A 288 -7.02 -7.22 -0.80
C TRP A 288 -7.81 -6.56 -1.92
N TRP A 289 -8.67 -7.30 -2.62
CA TRP A 289 -9.59 -6.70 -3.58
C TRP A 289 -10.56 -5.74 -2.89
N ALA A 290 -11.21 -6.18 -1.81
CA ALA A 290 -12.14 -5.35 -1.05
C ALA A 290 -11.46 -4.11 -0.46
N ALA A 291 -10.26 -4.25 0.09
CA ALA A 291 -9.52 -3.15 0.70
C ALA A 291 -8.95 -2.18 -0.34
N LEU A 292 -8.00 -2.63 -1.15
CA LEU A 292 -7.18 -1.76 -2.01
C LEU A 292 -7.94 -1.23 -3.23
N TYR A 293 -8.81 -2.06 -3.82
CA TYR A 293 -9.51 -1.71 -5.04
C TYR A 293 -10.91 -1.18 -4.79
N GLN A 294 -11.65 -1.80 -3.89
CA GLN A 294 -13.03 -1.38 -3.60
C GLN A 294 -13.13 -0.39 -2.43
N GLN A 295 -12.01 -0.02 -1.82
CA GLN A 295 -11.94 0.91 -0.69
C GLN A 295 -12.90 0.53 0.46
N ASN A 296 -13.14 -0.76 0.62
CA ASN A 296 -14.04 -1.32 1.62
C ASN A 296 -13.35 -2.45 2.38
N PRO A 297 -12.30 -2.12 3.18
CA PRO A 297 -11.58 -3.13 3.95
C PRO A 297 -12.54 -3.84 4.90
N GLN A 298 -12.49 -5.17 4.88
CA GLN A 298 -13.29 -5.99 5.78
C GLN A 298 -12.60 -6.10 7.14
N PRO A 299 -13.35 -6.33 8.23
CA PRO A 299 -12.74 -6.62 9.52
C PRO A 299 -11.80 -7.83 9.40
N LEU A 300 -10.66 -7.76 10.05
CA LEU A 300 -9.76 -8.91 10.19
C LEU A 300 -10.32 -10.01 11.13
N GLY A 301 -11.56 -9.87 11.59
CA GLY A 301 -12.26 -10.76 12.50
C GLY A 301 -13.02 -11.92 11.84
N GLY A 302 -12.70 -12.30 10.62
CA GLY A 302 -13.15 -13.55 9.98
C GLY A 302 -12.00 -14.52 9.87
N ASN A 303 -12.27 -15.83 9.83
CA ASN A 303 -11.25 -16.85 9.63
C ASN A 303 -10.50 -16.58 8.32
N VAL A 304 -9.18 -16.40 8.40
CA VAL A 304 -8.32 -16.12 7.23
C VAL A 304 -8.40 -17.28 6.23
N PHE A 305 -8.45 -18.50 6.75
CA PHE A 305 -8.59 -19.72 5.97
C PHE A 305 -10.00 -20.29 6.18
N LYS A 306 -10.91 -19.96 5.25
CA LYS A 306 -12.31 -20.34 5.34
C LYS A 306 -12.51 -21.85 5.13
N THR A 307 -13.48 -22.42 5.82
CA THR A 307 -13.81 -23.85 5.73
C THR A 307 -14.23 -24.29 4.34
N GLU A 308 -14.81 -23.39 3.54
CA GLU A 308 -15.20 -23.63 2.14
C GLU A 308 -13.99 -23.92 1.22
N GLY A 309 -12.80 -23.48 1.61
CA GLY A 309 -11.53 -23.74 0.92
C GLY A 309 -10.93 -25.10 1.19
N LEU A 310 -11.43 -25.87 2.19
CA LEU A 310 -10.92 -27.19 2.52
C LEU A 310 -11.09 -28.16 1.35
N ARG A 311 -10.00 -28.81 0.96
CA ARG A 311 -9.96 -29.87 -0.05
C ARG A 311 -9.17 -31.04 0.48
N PHE A 312 -9.64 -32.24 0.24
CA PHE A 312 -9.05 -33.47 0.77
C PHE A 312 -8.62 -34.40 -0.35
N TYR A 313 -7.59 -35.19 -0.09
CA TYR A 313 -7.13 -36.25 -0.96
C TYR A 313 -7.04 -37.60 -0.24
N ALA A 314 -7.38 -38.68 -0.93
CA ALA A 314 -7.13 -40.05 -0.44
C ALA A 314 -5.70 -40.47 -0.83
N PRO A 315 -5.08 -41.44 -0.12
CA PRO A 315 -3.74 -41.94 -0.47
C PRO A 315 -3.59 -42.40 -1.92
N LYS A 316 -4.65 -42.96 -2.50
CA LYS A 316 -4.70 -43.42 -3.89
C LYS A 316 -4.65 -42.25 -4.91
N ASP A 317 -5.09 -41.06 -4.50
CA ASP A 317 -5.16 -39.86 -5.36
C ASP A 317 -3.90 -39.00 -5.22
N MET A 318 -2.98 -39.39 -4.34
CA MET A 318 -1.71 -38.70 -4.15
C MET A 318 -0.82 -38.87 -5.39
N PRO A 319 -0.21 -37.78 -5.90
CA PRO A 319 0.74 -37.86 -7.01
C PRO A 319 1.87 -38.86 -6.74
N LYS A 320 2.19 -39.71 -7.71
CA LYS A 320 3.34 -40.63 -7.63
C LYS A 320 4.67 -39.89 -7.59
N ARG A 321 4.70 -38.65 -8.08
CA ARG A 321 5.87 -37.81 -8.12
C ARG A 321 5.45 -36.35 -7.90
N PHE A 322 6.18 -35.65 -7.06
CA PHE A 322 6.02 -34.22 -6.81
C PHE A 322 7.08 -33.42 -7.56
N ASP A 323 6.74 -32.24 -8.03
CA ASP A 323 7.68 -31.29 -8.63
C ASP A 323 8.70 -30.82 -7.59
N ARG A 324 8.24 -30.67 -6.35
CA ARG A 324 9.04 -30.24 -5.21
C ARG A 324 8.46 -30.76 -3.91
N VAL A 325 9.31 -31.22 -3.01
CA VAL A 325 8.93 -31.57 -1.64
C VAL A 325 9.80 -30.78 -0.68
N ILE A 326 9.19 -30.07 0.25
CA ILE A 326 9.87 -29.25 1.25
C ILE A 326 9.34 -29.59 2.64
N CYS A 327 10.16 -29.31 3.65
CA CYS A 327 9.77 -29.37 5.05
C CYS A 327 9.85 -27.95 5.63
N SER A 328 8.90 -27.55 6.47
CA SER A 328 8.89 -26.26 7.15
C SER A 328 8.74 -26.45 8.66
N TRP A 329 9.56 -25.74 9.43
CA TRP A 329 9.62 -25.87 10.88
C TRP A 329 9.46 -24.52 11.57
N ASP A 330 8.42 -24.42 12.42
CA ASP A 330 8.34 -23.40 13.47
C ASP A 330 8.94 -24.01 14.75
N CYS A 331 10.04 -23.40 15.21
CA CYS A 331 10.84 -23.88 16.34
C CYS A 331 10.72 -22.97 17.57
N THR A 332 9.55 -22.38 17.79
CA THR A 332 9.32 -21.51 18.94
C THR A 332 9.12 -22.36 20.20
N PHE A 333 10.09 -22.37 21.12
CA PHE A 333 9.94 -22.99 22.44
C PHE A 333 10.38 -22.01 23.54
N LYS A 334 9.63 -21.98 24.64
CA LYS A 334 9.97 -21.24 25.87
C LYS A 334 10.09 -22.24 27.00
N ASP A 335 11.08 -22.09 27.85
CA ASP A 335 11.34 -22.96 29.02
C ASP A 335 10.32 -22.78 30.18
N THR A 336 9.09 -22.38 29.92
CA THR A 336 8.06 -22.14 30.94
C THR A 336 6.84 -23.02 30.70
N ASP A 337 6.21 -23.48 31.77
CA ASP A 337 4.90 -24.19 31.75
C ASP A 337 3.88 -23.34 30.95
N GLY A 338 3.42 -23.89 29.82
CA GLY A 338 2.55 -23.18 28.86
C GLY A 338 3.20 -22.86 27.53
N SER A 339 4.37 -23.42 27.19
CA SER A 339 5.10 -23.18 25.95
C SER A 339 4.29 -23.54 24.69
N ASP A 340 4.53 -22.77 23.61
CA ASP A 340 3.99 -23.01 22.26
C ASP A 340 4.47 -24.36 21.71
N PHE A 341 3.79 -24.90 20.70
CA PHE A 341 4.19 -26.14 20.05
C PHE A 341 5.33 -25.89 19.06
N VAL A 342 6.24 -26.87 18.97
CA VAL A 342 7.13 -26.97 17.81
C VAL A 342 6.39 -27.75 16.73
N VAL A 343 6.32 -27.18 15.53
CA VAL A 343 5.60 -27.76 14.40
C VAL A 343 6.51 -27.93 13.19
N GLY A 344 6.60 -29.16 12.69
CA GLY A 344 7.24 -29.48 11.42
C GLY A 344 6.23 -30.06 10.44
N GLN A 345 6.14 -29.50 9.23
CA GLN A 345 5.23 -29.94 8.19
C GLN A 345 5.98 -30.29 6.91
N VAL A 346 5.54 -31.37 6.23
CA VAL A 346 6.03 -31.75 4.91
C VAL A 346 4.99 -31.40 3.85
N TRP A 347 5.41 -30.65 2.86
CA TRP A 347 4.59 -30.18 1.77
C TRP A 347 5.13 -30.62 0.42
N GLY A 348 4.26 -31.19 -0.43
CA GLY A 348 4.58 -31.55 -1.80
C GLY A 348 3.83 -30.66 -2.80
N ARG A 349 4.50 -30.18 -3.84
CA ARG A 349 3.86 -29.48 -4.96
C ARG A 349 3.74 -30.41 -6.17
N SER A 350 2.56 -30.40 -6.80
CA SER A 350 2.33 -31.05 -8.09
C SER A 350 1.46 -30.13 -8.95
N GLY A 351 2.06 -29.50 -9.97
CA GLY A 351 1.41 -28.49 -10.78
C GLY A 351 0.96 -27.27 -9.97
N ALA A 352 -0.34 -26.99 -9.99
CA ALA A 352 -0.95 -25.90 -9.21
C ALA A 352 -1.24 -26.27 -7.76
N ASN A 353 -1.15 -27.55 -7.37
CA ASN A 353 -1.62 -28.05 -6.10
C ASN A 353 -0.48 -28.23 -5.09
N ALA A 354 -0.72 -27.84 -3.83
CA ALA A 354 0.10 -28.13 -2.66
C ALA A 354 -0.57 -29.21 -1.80
N TYR A 355 0.17 -30.22 -1.44
CA TYR A 355 -0.29 -31.34 -0.62
C TYR A 355 0.40 -31.31 0.74
N LEU A 356 -0.37 -31.27 1.81
CA LEU A 356 0.17 -31.50 3.16
C LEU A 356 0.36 -33.01 3.32
N LEU A 357 1.61 -33.46 3.39
CA LEU A 357 1.96 -34.88 3.37
C LEU A 357 2.13 -35.47 4.75
N ASP A 358 2.72 -34.71 5.69
CA ASP A 358 3.02 -35.17 7.04
C ASP A 358 3.15 -34.00 8.00
N GLN A 359 2.99 -34.27 9.31
CA GLN A 359 3.21 -33.29 10.38
C GLN A 359 3.75 -33.92 11.64
N ILE A 360 4.67 -33.24 12.28
CA ILE A 360 5.04 -33.44 13.69
C ILE A 360 4.62 -32.18 14.44
N ARG A 361 3.83 -32.32 15.51
CA ARG A 361 3.43 -31.25 16.40
C ARG A 361 3.51 -31.74 17.84
N ALA A 362 4.42 -31.18 18.62
CA ALA A 362 4.58 -31.51 20.02
C ALA A 362 5.27 -30.37 20.78
N ARG A 363 5.15 -30.37 22.09
CA ARG A 363 6.02 -29.58 22.95
C ARG A 363 7.34 -30.33 23.07
N MET A 364 8.43 -29.71 22.65
CA MET A 364 9.73 -30.37 22.52
C MET A 364 10.84 -29.49 23.08
N SER A 365 11.80 -30.13 23.73
CA SER A 365 13.08 -29.49 24.05
C SER A 365 13.92 -29.26 22.77
N PHE A 366 14.97 -28.50 22.90
CA PHE A 366 15.93 -28.27 21.81
C PHE A 366 16.44 -29.59 21.19
N ARG A 367 16.90 -30.50 22.02
CA ARG A 367 17.44 -31.80 21.57
C ARG A 367 16.38 -32.64 20.84
N GLU A 368 15.19 -32.72 21.40
CA GLU A 368 14.07 -33.45 20.78
C GLU A 368 13.69 -32.80 19.44
N THR A 369 13.72 -31.47 19.33
CA THR A 369 13.47 -30.76 18.07
C THR A 369 14.46 -31.16 16.99
N VAL A 370 15.76 -31.19 17.32
CA VAL A 370 16.81 -31.63 16.39
C VAL A 370 16.59 -33.06 15.94
N ASP A 371 16.30 -33.97 16.87
CA ASP A 371 16.04 -35.38 16.56
C ASP A 371 14.80 -35.54 15.66
N ARG A 372 13.74 -34.76 15.90
CA ARG A 372 12.50 -34.79 15.10
C ARG A 372 12.69 -34.21 13.70
N VAL A 373 13.52 -33.22 13.53
CA VAL A 373 13.86 -32.70 12.17
C VAL A 373 14.57 -33.80 11.36
N ILE A 374 15.52 -34.49 11.98
CA ILE A 374 16.22 -35.62 11.36
C ILE A 374 15.27 -36.77 11.03
N GLU A 375 14.38 -37.14 11.97
CA GLU A 375 13.38 -38.21 11.79
C GLU A 375 12.45 -37.87 10.59
N LEU A 376 11.89 -36.66 10.55
CA LEU A 376 10.97 -36.28 9.49
C LEU A 376 11.67 -36.25 8.13
N ARG A 377 12.94 -35.84 8.08
CA ARG A 377 13.77 -35.88 6.88
C ARG A 377 14.05 -37.30 6.40
N GLN A 378 14.27 -38.24 7.32
CA GLN A 378 14.47 -39.66 6.99
C GLN A 378 13.17 -40.31 6.49
N ARG A 379 12.03 -39.94 7.06
CA ARG A 379 10.70 -40.41 6.65
C ARG A 379 10.34 -39.92 5.24
N TRP A 380 10.82 -38.73 4.88
CA TRP A 380 10.59 -38.09 3.58
C TRP A 380 11.90 -37.81 2.85
N PRO A 381 12.57 -38.86 2.33
CA PRO A 381 13.90 -38.69 1.69
C PRO A 381 13.91 -37.83 0.42
N GLN A 382 12.77 -37.62 -0.24
CA GLN A 382 12.59 -36.73 -1.39
C GLN A 382 12.53 -35.23 -1.04
N THR A 383 12.52 -34.87 0.25
CA THR A 383 12.59 -33.47 0.67
C THR A 383 13.89 -32.80 0.18
N THR A 384 13.74 -31.72 -0.55
CA THR A 384 14.88 -30.98 -1.12
C THR A 384 15.33 -29.81 -0.25
N GLU A 385 14.41 -29.25 0.54
CA GLU A 385 14.63 -28.09 1.37
C GLU A 385 13.97 -28.26 2.73
N ILE A 386 14.68 -27.85 3.79
CA ILE A 386 14.16 -27.79 5.15
C ILE A 386 14.22 -26.33 5.60
N LEU A 387 13.05 -25.70 5.63
CA LEU A 387 12.88 -24.31 6.04
C LEU A 387 12.76 -24.26 7.56
N ILE A 388 13.56 -23.44 8.22
CA ILE A 388 13.49 -23.21 9.66
C ILE A 388 13.39 -21.72 9.91
N GLU A 389 12.39 -21.30 10.70
CA GLU A 389 12.25 -19.89 11.05
C GLU A 389 13.49 -19.42 11.85
N ASP A 390 14.19 -18.41 11.31
CA ASP A 390 15.43 -17.85 11.90
C ASP A 390 15.09 -16.79 12.94
N LYS A 391 14.31 -17.20 13.97
CA LYS A 391 13.89 -16.34 15.08
C LYS A 391 13.79 -17.17 16.35
N ALA A 392 13.83 -16.52 17.49
CA ALA A 392 13.78 -17.19 18.80
C ALA A 392 14.87 -18.27 18.93
N ASN A 393 14.50 -19.52 18.91
CA ASN A 393 15.40 -20.67 19.08
C ASN A 393 15.83 -21.31 17.76
N GLY A 394 15.28 -20.87 16.63
CA GLY A 394 15.62 -21.35 15.28
C GLY A 394 17.11 -21.30 14.97
N PRO A 395 17.82 -20.19 15.23
CA PRO A 395 19.26 -20.10 14.98
C PRO A 395 20.07 -21.23 15.60
N ALA A 396 19.80 -21.61 16.83
CA ALA A 396 20.51 -22.70 17.52
C ALA A 396 20.25 -24.07 16.87
N VAL A 397 18.99 -24.33 16.48
CA VAL A 397 18.61 -25.55 15.73
C VAL A 397 19.29 -25.59 14.37
N ILE A 398 19.30 -24.46 13.65
CA ILE A 398 19.94 -24.30 12.34
C ILE A 398 21.44 -24.63 12.43
N ASP A 399 22.14 -24.08 13.41
CA ASP A 399 23.60 -24.27 13.56
C ASP A 399 23.98 -25.71 13.81
N VAL A 400 23.22 -26.42 14.66
CA VAL A 400 23.45 -27.85 14.90
C VAL A 400 23.14 -28.69 13.67
N LEU A 401 22.02 -28.40 12.99
CA LEU A 401 21.56 -29.22 11.85
C LEU A 401 22.40 -29.01 10.58
N LYS A 402 22.94 -27.83 10.34
CA LYS A 402 23.72 -27.53 9.12
C LYS A 402 24.89 -28.50 8.90
N SER A 403 25.48 -29.02 9.96
CA SER A 403 26.58 -29.99 9.89
C SER A 403 26.14 -31.44 9.66
N HIS A 404 24.84 -31.75 9.82
CA HIS A 404 24.32 -33.13 9.81
C HIS A 404 23.26 -33.36 8.74
N VAL A 405 22.55 -32.31 8.31
CA VAL A 405 21.39 -32.43 7.41
C VAL A 405 21.54 -31.45 6.25
N PRO A 406 21.65 -31.95 5.00
CA PRO A 406 21.70 -31.07 3.83
C PRO A 406 20.32 -30.42 3.55
N GLY A 407 20.35 -29.22 2.99
CA GLY A 407 19.15 -28.52 2.52
C GLY A 407 18.48 -27.63 3.57
N ILE A 408 19.15 -27.33 4.69
CA ILE A 408 18.65 -26.37 5.71
C ILE A 408 18.69 -24.95 5.13
N ILE A 409 17.55 -24.27 5.18
CA ILE A 409 17.36 -22.90 4.73
C ILE A 409 16.79 -22.07 5.89
N PRO A 410 17.55 -21.14 6.45
CA PRO A 410 17.04 -20.18 7.41
C PRO A 410 16.01 -19.27 6.73
N ILE A 411 14.88 -19.04 7.39
CA ILE A 411 13.83 -18.14 6.92
C ILE A 411 13.62 -17.03 7.96
N GLU A 412 14.04 -15.83 7.63
CA GLU A 412 13.68 -14.66 8.42
C GLU A 412 12.19 -14.36 8.24
N PRO A 413 11.41 -14.30 9.32
CA PRO A 413 9.99 -13.99 9.21
C PRO A 413 9.79 -12.54 8.78
N ASP A 414 9.18 -12.36 7.61
CA ASP A 414 8.86 -11.06 7.03
C ASP A 414 7.42 -10.68 7.34
N GLY A 415 7.23 -9.62 8.11
CA GLY A 415 5.93 -9.11 8.50
C GLY A 415 5.26 -9.81 9.69
N SER A 416 4.01 -9.41 9.95
CA SER A 416 3.18 -10.06 10.97
C SER A 416 2.71 -11.45 10.52
N LYS A 417 2.38 -12.34 11.47
CA LYS A 417 1.78 -13.65 11.19
C LYS A 417 0.55 -13.52 10.27
N LEU A 418 -0.29 -12.52 10.54
CA LEU A 418 -1.48 -12.24 9.75
C LEU A 418 -1.14 -11.82 8.31
N ALA A 419 -0.10 -10.99 8.11
CA ALA A 419 0.36 -10.61 6.77
C ALA A 419 0.89 -11.83 5.99
N ARG A 420 1.63 -12.73 6.65
CA ARG A 420 2.13 -13.97 6.04
C ARG A 420 0.98 -14.90 5.65
N ALA A 421 -0.05 -15.00 6.49
CA ALA A 421 -1.26 -15.78 6.21
C ALA A 421 -2.01 -15.23 4.99
N HIS A 422 -2.28 -13.93 4.94
CA HIS A 422 -2.94 -13.31 3.80
C HIS A 422 -2.16 -13.43 2.48
N ALA A 423 -0.84 -13.52 2.55
CA ALA A 423 -0.02 -13.70 1.35
C ALA A 423 -0.26 -15.03 0.63
N VAL A 424 -0.85 -16.02 1.28
CA VAL A 424 -1.11 -17.37 0.73
C VAL A 424 -2.60 -17.72 0.62
N THR A 425 -3.52 -16.84 1.04
CA THR A 425 -4.98 -17.12 0.98
C THR A 425 -5.48 -17.39 -0.43
N TRP A 426 -4.88 -16.79 -1.45
CA TRP A 426 -5.25 -17.03 -2.84
C TRP A 426 -5.07 -18.50 -3.27
N ILE A 427 -4.06 -19.22 -2.71
CA ILE A 427 -3.84 -20.65 -2.96
C ILE A 427 -4.96 -21.47 -2.31
N TRP A 428 -5.35 -21.08 -1.09
CA TRP A 428 -6.43 -21.67 -0.33
C TRP A 428 -7.79 -21.45 -1.00
N GLU A 429 -8.11 -20.22 -1.36
CA GLU A 429 -9.36 -19.81 -2.01
C GLU A 429 -9.52 -20.44 -3.41
N ALA A 430 -8.42 -20.66 -4.13
CA ALA A 430 -8.41 -21.40 -5.40
C ALA A 430 -8.65 -22.91 -5.24
N GLY A 431 -8.68 -23.43 -4.00
CA GLY A 431 -8.81 -24.87 -3.72
C GLY A 431 -7.56 -25.68 -4.04
N ASN A 432 -6.41 -25.04 -4.11
CA ASN A 432 -5.13 -25.66 -4.48
C ASN A 432 -4.35 -26.19 -3.26
N VAL A 433 -4.88 -26.08 -2.04
CA VAL A 433 -4.32 -26.69 -0.84
C VAL A 433 -5.09 -28.01 -0.57
N LEU A 434 -4.40 -29.13 -0.67
CA LEU A 434 -4.97 -30.47 -0.48
C LEU A 434 -4.46 -31.07 0.82
N LEU A 435 -5.39 -31.58 1.62
CA LEU A 435 -5.18 -32.13 2.95
C LEU A 435 -5.45 -33.64 2.95
N PRO A 436 -4.74 -34.44 3.74
CA PRO A 436 -5.11 -35.85 3.92
C PRO A 436 -6.44 -35.95 4.66
N TYR A 437 -7.23 -36.99 4.40
CA TYR A 437 -8.48 -37.23 5.12
C TYR A 437 -8.25 -37.40 6.62
N GLU A 438 -9.10 -36.78 7.44
CA GLU A 438 -9.08 -36.86 8.92
C GLU A 438 -9.16 -38.32 9.42
N GLN A 439 -9.95 -39.15 8.75
CA GLN A 439 -10.16 -40.56 9.13
C GLN A 439 -8.88 -41.40 9.13
N ILE A 440 -7.89 -41.01 8.34
CA ILE A 440 -6.61 -41.70 8.20
C ILE A 440 -5.44 -40.92 8.79
N THR A 441 -5.69 -39.70 9.28
CA THR A 441 -4.66 -38.78 9.77
C THR A 441 -5.13 -38.13 11.06
N PRO A 442 -4.85 -38.77 12.24
CA PRO A 442 -5.44 -38.35 13.52
C PRO A 442 -5.20 -36.91 13.93
N TRP A 443 -4.06 -36.31 13.54
CA TRP A 443 -3.72 -34.93 13.87
C TRP A 443 -4.42 -33.89 12.98
N MET A 444 -5.12 -34.32 11.94
CA MET A 444 -5.72 -33.40 10.95
C MET A 444 -6.88 -32.59 11.56
N ARG A 445 -7.62 -33.16 12.50
CA ARG A 445 -8.71 -32.45 13.20
C ARG A 445 -8.20 -31.21 13.91
N ASP A 446 -7.11 -31.35 14.67
CA ASP A 446 -6.52 -30.26 15.44
C ASP A 446 -5.91 -29.20 14.49
N TRP A 447 -5.27 -29.65 13.40
CA TRP A 447 -4.74 -28.81 12.36
C TRP A 447 -5.84 -27.97 11.68
N ILE A 448 -6.95 -28.60 11.27
CA ILE A 448 -8.09 -27.89 10.66
C ILE A 448 -8.66 -26.88 11.65
N GLY A 449 -8.85 -27.27 12.90
CA GLY A 449 -9.37 -26.37 13.95
C GLY A 449 -8.49 -25.13 14.11
N GLU A 450 -7.17 -25.31 14.23
CA GLU A 450 -6.21 -24.22 14.38
C GLU A 450 -6.20 -23.29 13.15
N VAL A 451 -6.08 -23.84 11.95
CA VAL A 451 -5.96 -23.08 10.72
C VAL A 451 -7.27 -22.35 10.39
N THR A 452 -8.42 -23.01 10.51
CA THR A 452 -9.71 -22.38 10.17
C THR A 452 -10.20 -21.39 11.22
N MET A 453 -9.68 -21.44 12.44
CA MET A 453 -9.98 -20.44 13.49
C MET A 453 -8.96 -19.31 13.54
N PHE A 454 -7.87 -19.37 12.78
CA PHE A 454 -6.87 -18.30 12.75
C PHE A 454 -7.49 -16.96 12.26
N PRO A 455 -7.23 -15.80 12.90
CA PRO A 455 -6.26 -15.57 13.98
C PRO A 455 -6.81 -15.77 15.41
N ALA A 456 -8.04 -16.19 15.59
CA ALA A 456 -8.68 -16.34 16.90
C ALA A 456 -8.43 -17.71 17.58
N ALA A 457 -7.62 -18.56 16.96
CA ALA A 457 -7.22 -19.87 17.53
C ALA A 457 -6.36 -19.69 18.78
N ALA A 458 -6.40 -20.69 19.69
CA ALA A 458 -5.54 -20.69 20.90
C ALA A 458 -4.04 -20.86 20.57
N HIS A 459 -3.73 -21.45 19.43
CA HIS A 459 -2.39 -21.65 18.87
C HIS A 459 -2.38 -21.29 17.38
N ASP A 460 -1.21 -20.94 16.85
CA ASP A 460 -1.03 -20.55 15.44
C ASP A 460 0.23 -21.17 14.79
N ASP A 461 0.88 -22.10 15.48
CA ASP A 461 2.14 -22.72 15.06
C ASP A 461 1.99 -23.52 13.76
N CYS A 462 0.83 -24.19 13.55
CA CYS A 462 0.52 -24.87 12.29
C CYS A 462 0.36 -23.89 11.13
N VAL A 463 -0.19 -22.71 11.39
CA VAL A 463 -0.35 -21.64 10.39
C VAL A 463 1.00 -21.07 9.98
N ASP A 464 1.91 -20.85 10.92
CA ASP A 464 3.25 -20.36 10.62
C ASP A 464 4.05 -21.36 9.77
N ALA A 465 4.07 -22.63 10.13
CA ALA A 465 4.70 -23.68 9.33
C ALA A 465 4.07 -23.79 7.92
N MET A 466 2.73 -23.76 7.81
CA MET A 466 2.01 -23.79 6.52
C MET A 466 2.35 -22.59 5.65
N THR A 467 2.27 -21.37 6.20
CA THR A 467 2.48 -20.14 5.41
C THR A 467 3.91 -20.03 4.90
N MET A 468 4.89 -20.47 5.70
CA MET A 468 6.29 -20.55 5.30
C MET A 468 6.47 -21.50 4.11
N ALA A 469 5.87 -22.71 4.18
CA ALA A 469 5.92 -23.70 3.11
C ALA A 469 5.25 -23.17 1.82
N LEU A 470 4.02 -22.66 1.91
CA LEU A 470 3.26 -22.20 0.74
C LEU A 470 3.94 -21.02 0.05
N ARG A 471 4.46 -20.05 0.81
CA ARG A 471 5.25 -18.94 0.23
C ARG A 471 6.48 -19.43 -0.53
N ARG A 472 7.12 -20.49 -0.05
CA ARG A 472 8.30 -21.09 -0.69
C ARG A 472 7.96 -21.89 -1.94
N LEU A 473 6.83 -22.60 -1.90
CA LEU A 473 6.34 -23.40 -3.04
C LEU A 473 5.77 -22.51 -4.17
N TYR A 474 5.19 -21.37 -3.82
CA TYR A 474 4.59 -20.42 -4.75
C TYR A 474 5.23 -19.03 -4.59
N PRO A 475 6.48 -18.87 -5.02
CA PRO A 475 7.10 -17.55 -4.97
C PRO A 475 6.27 -16.61 -5.85
N LEU A 476 5.73 -15.54 -5.25
CA LEU A 476 5.15 -14.46 -6.00
C LEU A 476 6.22 -13.96 -6.97
N TYR A 477 5.93 -13.96 -8.26
CA TYR A 477 6.80 -13.41 -9.30
C TYR A 477 6.92 -11.89 -9.14
N GLY A 478 7.56 -11.47 -8.07
CA GLY A 478 7.92 -10.10 -7.77
C GLY A 478 9.42 -9.91 -7.92
N LYS A 479 9.85 -9.70 -9.13
CA LYS A 479 11.10 -9.21 -9.73
C LYS A 479 11.53 -10.20 -10.83
N LEU A 480 10.88 -10.13 -11.97
CA LEU A 480 11.57 -10.37 -13.23
C LEU A 480 12.76 -9.40 -13.23
N LYS A 481 13.94 -9.89 -12.87
CA LYS A 481 15.19 -9.23 -13.25
C LYS A 481 15.27 -9.36 -14.76
N ILE A 482 14.62 -8.45 -15.47
CA ILE A 482 14.88 -8.28 -16.90
C ILE A 482 16.34 -7.86 -16.94
N SER A 483 17.20 -8.71 -17.52
CA SER A 483 18.62 -8.37 -17.66
C SER A 483 18.73 -7.07 -18.48
N GLN A 484 19.67 -6.21 -18.15
CA GLN A 484 19.89 -4.97 -18.91
C GLN A 484 20.03 -5.23 -20.40
N SER A 485 20.63 -6.38 -20.80
CA SER A 485 20.73 -6.82 -22.19
C SER A 485 19.37 -7.10 -22.85
N ALA A 486 18.38 -7.59 -22.11
CA ALA A 486 17.02 -7.80 -22.65
C ALA A 486 16.27 -6.48 -22.83
N ILE A 487 16.49 -5.50 -21.94
CA ILE A 487 15.96 -4.14 -22.06
C ILE A 487 16.60 -3.44 -23.28
N ASP A 488 17.91 -3.52 -23.43
CA ASP A 488 18.64 -2.88 -24.53
C ASP A 488 18.22 -3.46 -25.88
N LYS A 489 17.99 -4.78 -25.95
CA LYS A 489 17.48 -5.47 -27.14
C LYS A 489 16.03 -5.10 -27.48
N ALA A 490 15.15 -4.94 -26.47
CA ALA A 490 13.78 -4.48 -26.66
C ALA A 490 13.69 -2.99 -27.04
N MET A 491 14.68 -2.20 -26.67
CA MET A 491 14.78 -0.77 -27.01
C MET A 491 15.60 -0.50 -28.28
N GLY A 492 16.04 -1.53 -28.99
CA GLY A 492 16.82 -1.38 -30.25
C GLY A 492 18.18 -0.70 -30.05
N ARG A 493 18.82 -0.88 -28.87
CA ARG A 493 20.10 -0.29 -28.51
C ARG A 493 21.29 -1.24 -28.70
N VAL A 494 21.07 -2.41 -29.31
CA VAL A 494 22.09 -3.36 -29.79
C VAL A 494 21.62 -3.98 -31.10
#